data_d85fa41987e45215bf3fb41b2b6d7dc0
#
_entry.id   d85fa41987e45215bf3fb41b2b6d7dc0
#
_cell.length_a   1.000
_cell.length_b   1.000
_cell.length_c   1.000
_cell.angle_alpha   90.00
_cell.angle_beta   90.00
_cell.angle_gamma   90.00
#
_symmetry.space_group_name_H-M   'P 1'
#
loop_
_entity.id
_entity.type
_entity.pdbx_description
1 polymer ?
#
loop_
_entity_poly.entity_id
_entity_poly.type
_entity_poly.pdbx_seq_one_letter_code
_entity_poly.pdbx_strand_id
1 'polypeptide(L)'
;MSTVFLILSVLYAWMAWNLYRPAYDHPRLSILSFAFGLPTGELGLHVIFWQAMTVAFFLLIGAVSGFFGALGFLLCAASWGAIAFYYFESTAAQKEVISGLEEGLGEGFQNQINEALRQQFAEEPDRALIRHPFQHRDPNVELIRNVHFGDFGQRLDIRRPRTSEPNAQMPVLLHIHGGAWTYGKKDDGQGIPLMNHMAKRGWICISSAYRLSPSGTFPDHIIDCKQAIVWIKEGIQAYGGNPDFIIVTGGSAGGHLSSLLALSDGHKAFQPGFEEKDTAVQGAVPFYGIYDFTDEENHFPHDGMAKILEDSIFKMALIGNEQVFKEASPRFHISEKAPPFMIIQGTHDSLVPVESSRSFSKMLREKSTHKVAYVELKGAQHAFDVFPSLRSEYVKFGVEKFLAWTYSQYLKSV
;
A
#
# COMPACT_ATOMS: atom_id res chain seq x y z
N MET A 1 -5.14 -24.19 35.21
CA MET A 1 -5.53 -24.06 33.79
C MET A 1 -6.46 -22.86 33.55
N SER A 2 -7.47 -22.62 34.43
CA SER A 2 -8.37 -21.45 34.28
C SER A 2 -7.66 -20.08 34.30
N THR A 3 -6.59 -19.94 35.09
CA THR A 3 -5.78 -18.73 35.13
C THR A 3 -5.04 -18.50 33.78
N VAL A 4 -4.49 -19.58 33.21
CA VAL A 4 -3.81 -19.51 31.90
C VAL A 4 -4.81 -19.11 30.80
N PHE A 5 -6.01 -19.69 30.83
CA PHE A 5 -7.10 -19.34 29.93
C PHE A 5 -7.51 -17.88 30.08
N LEU A 6 -7.65 -17.39 31.31
CA LEU A 6 -7.97 -15.97 31.55
C LEU A 6 -6.89 -15.03 30.97
N ILE A 7 -5.60 -15.32 31.18
CA ILE A 7 -4.49 -14.50 30.62
C ILE A 7 -4.60 -14.44 29.11
N LEU A 8 -4.84 -15.56 28.44
CA LEU A 8 -5.03 -15.61 27.00
C LEU A 8 -6.27 -14.82 26.56
N SER A 9 -7.38 -14.93 27.32
CA SER A 9 -8.62 -14.17 27.04
C SER A 9 -8.42 -12.66 27.17
N VAL A 10 -7.58 -12.21 28.11
CA VAL A 10 -7.19 -10.80 28.24
C VAL A 10 -6.39 -10.34 27.01
N LEU A 11 -5.49 -11.18 26.50
CA LEU A 11 -4.79 -10.87 25.25
C LEU A 11 -5.76 -10.73 24.08
N TYR A 12 -6.74 -11.62 23.94
CA TYR A 12 -7.78 -11.52 22.88
C TYR A 12 -8.62 -10.26 23.02
N ALA A 13 -8.99 -9.90 24.25
CA ALA A 13 -9.70 -8.65 24.52
C ALA A 13 -8.86 -7.42 24.16
N TRP A 14 -7.56 -7.45 24.44
CA TRP A 14 -6.65 -6.39 24.04
C TRP A 14 -6.52 -6.30 22.49
N MET A 15 -6.41 -7.42 21.78
CA MET A 15 -6.37 -7.43 20.32
C MET A 15 -7.63 -6.80 19.72
N ALA A 16 -8.81 -7.14 20.26
CA ALA A 16 -10.08 -6.52 19.85
C ALA A 16 -10.13 -5.02 20.18
N TRP A 17 -9.69 -4.63 21.38
CA TRP A 17 -9.61 -3.22 21.78
C TRP A 17 -8.67 -2.41 20.87
N ASN A 18 -7.52 -2.99 20.50
CA ASN A 18 -6.52 -2.36 19.65
C ASN A 18 -7.04 -2.00 18.26
N LEU A 19 -8.10 -2.66 17.75
CA LEU A 19 -8.74 -2.27 16.48
C LEU A 19 -9.39 -0.89 16.55
N TYR A 20 -9.92 -0.53 17.71
CA TYR A 20 -10.66 0.72 17.92
C TYR A 20 -9.80 1.82 18.54
N ARG A 21 -8.75 1.42 19.25
CA ARG A 21 -7.86 2.32 20.01
C ARG A 21 -6.40 1.87 19.87
N PRO A 22 -5.82 1.97 18.65
CA PRO A 22 -4.41 1.69 18.46
C PRO A 22 -3.55 2.69 19.26
N ALA A 23 -2.37 2.27 19.67
CA ALA A 23 -1.41 3.14 20.35
C ALA A 23 -0.56 3.89 19.31
N TYR A 24 -0.40 5.19 19.51
CA TYR A 24 0.38 6.08 18.63
C TYR A 24 1.57 6.71 19.33
N ASP A 25 1.50 6.95 20.65
CA ASP A 25 2.37 7.87 21.37
C ASP A 25 3.75 7.30 21.73
N HIS A 26 3.98 6.01 21.46
CA HIS A 26 5.23 5.35 21.84
C HIS A 26 5.70 4.38 20.75
N PRO A 27 6.97 4.46 20.27
CA PRO A 27 7.45 3.69 19.12
C PRO A 27 7.20 2.18 19.22
N ARG A 28 7.47 1.58 20.39
CA ARG A 28 7.26 0.13 20.58
C ARG A 28 5.78 -0.26 20.62
N LEU A 29 4.94 0.59 21.21
CA LEU A 29 3.51 0.33 21.29
C LEU A 29 2.83 0.52 19.94
N SER A 30 3.27 1.49 19.12
CA SER A 30 2.81 1.67 17.75
C SER A 30 3.09 0.43 16.89
N ILE A 31 4.32 -0.12 17.00
CA ILE A 31 4.69 -1.36 16.31
C ILE A 31 3.86 -2.55 16.80
N LEU A 32 3.62 -2.69 18.11
CA LEU A 32 2.76 -3.74 18.65
C LEU A 32 1.31 -3.56 18.19
N SER A 33 0.80 -2.32 18.20
CA SER A 33 -0.54 -2.01 17.67
C SER A 33 -0.66 -2.40 16.19
N PHE A 34 0.34 -2.10 15.37
CA PHE A 34 0.40 -2.53 13.98
C PHE A 34 0.43 -4.06 13.87
N ALA A 35 1.38 -4.71 14.55
CA ALA A 35 1.62 -6.15 14.41
C ALA A 35 0.40 -7.02 14.79
N PHE A 36 -0.40 -6.59 15.75
CA PHE A 36 -1.61 -7.28 16.16
C PHE A 36 -2.88 -6.72 15.52
N GLY A 37 -2.92 -5.40 15.26
CA GLY A 37 -4.07 -4.74 14.66
C GLY A 37 -4.29 -5.13 13.21
N LEU A 38 -3.23 -5.20 12.41
CA LEU A 38 -3.33 -5.59 11.00
C LEU A 38 -3.99 -6.97 10.81
N PRO A 39 -3.47 -8.09 11.35
CA PRO A 39 -4.11 -9.39 11.15
C PRO A 39 -5.47 -9.49 11.83
N THR A 40 -5.67 -8.86 12.98
CA THR A 40 -6.96 -8.91 13.68
C THR A 40 -8.04 -8.14 12.90
N GLY A 41 -7.69 -7.04 12.26
CA GLY A 41 -8.62 -6.22 11.47
C GLY A 41 -8.93 -6.84 10.10
N GLU A 42 -7.90 -7.19 9.35
CA GLU A 42 -8.08 -7.63 7.97
C GLU A 42 -8.42 -9.14 7.85
N LEU A 43 -7.95 -9.96 8.79
CA LEU A 43 -8.27 -11.39 8.87
C LEU A 43 -9.25 -11.71 10.00
N GLY A 44 -10.15 -10.79 10.37
CA GLY A 44 -11.00 -10.87 11.57
C GLY A 44 -11.74 -12.20 11.72
N LEU A 45 -12.37 -12.73 10.66
CA LEU A 45 -13.06 -14.02 10.71
C LEU A 45 -12.11 -15.21 10.92
N HIS A 46 -10.89 -15.17 10.36
CA HIS A 46 -9.87 -16.19 10.60
C HIS A 46 -9.36 -16.14 12.05
N VAL A 47 -9.15 -14.91 12.56
CA VAL A 47 -8.74 -14.72 13.96
C VAL A 47 -9.81 -15.26 14.91
N ILE A 48 -11.10 -14.96 14.70
CA ILE A 48 -12.21 -15.51 15.49
C ILE A 48 -12.19 -17.04 15.43
N PHE A 49 -12.02 -17.64 14.24
CA PHE A 49 -11.98 -19.08 14.07
C PHE A 49 -10.85 -19.73 14.91
N TRP A 50 -9.63 -19.20 14.83
CA TRP A 50 -8.50 -19.75 15.59
C TRP A 50 -8.63 -19.53 17.09
N GLN A 51 -9.16 -18.38 17.51
CA GLN A 51 -9.48 -18.13 18.92
C GLN A 51 -10.57 -19.10 19.43
N ALA A 52 -11.61 -19.35 18.64
CA ALA A 52 -12.68 -20.30 18.99
C ALA A 52 -12.15 -21.73 19.12
N MET A 53 -11.26 -22.17 18.24
CA MET A 53 -10.58 -23.46 18.34
C MET A 53 -9.76 -23.56 19.64
N THR A 54 -9.06 -22.49 20.01
CA THR A 54 -8.32 -22.43 21.27
C THR A 54 -9.26 -22.51 22.49
N VAL A 55 -10.37 -21.78 22.48
CA VAL A 55 -11.39 -21.83 23.54
C VAL A 55 -12.00 -23.23 23.64
N ALA A 56 -12.31 -23.85 22.50
CA ALA A 56 -12.83 -25.26 22.50
C ALA A 56 -11.84 -26.23 23.15
N PHE A 57 -10.54 -26.07 22.89
CA PHE A 57 -9.51 -26.88 23.58
C PHE A 57 -9.54 -26.68 25.11
N PHE A 58 -9.62 -25.41 25.58
CA PHE A 58 -9.69 -25.09 27.00
C PHE A 58 -11.01 -25.60 27.66
N LEU A 59 -12.11 -25.63 26.91
CA LEU A 59 -13.36 -26.25 27.34
C LEU A 59 -13.18 -27.76 27.56
N LEU A 60 -12.56 -28.49 26.63
CA LEU A 60 -12.34 -29.91 26.69
C LEU A 60 -11.51 -30.36 27.91
N ILE A 61 -10.54 -29.53 28.32
CA ILE A 61 -9.69 -29.82 29.50
C ILE A 61 -10.26 -29.24 30.80
N GLY A 62 -11.51 -28.73 30.78
CA GLY A 62 -12.21 -28.23 31.99
C GLY A 62 -11.69 -26.87 32.51
N ALA A 63 -10.88 -26.14 31.72
CA ALA A 63 -10.28 -24.88 32.15
C ALA A 63 -11.26 -23.70 32.19
N VAL A 64 -12.45 -23.82 31.63
CA VAL A 64 -13.49 -22.78 31.62
C VAL A 64 -14.37 -22.82 32.87
N SER A 65 -14.13 -23.78 33.80
CA SER A 65 -14.84 -23.88 35.07
C SER A 65 -14.43 -22.81 36.10
N GLY A 66 -15.33 -22.47 37.02
CA GLY A 66 -15.12 -21.49 38.08
C GLY A 66 -15.08 -20.02 37.58
N PHE A 67 -14.85 -19.11 38.53
CA PHE A 67 -14.91 -17.66 38.25
C PHE A 67 -13.96 -17.19 37.12
N PHE A 68 -12.69 -17.59 37.21
CA PHE A 68 -11.69 -17.17 36.20
C PHE A 68 -11.97 -17.76 34.82
N GLY A 69 -12.45 -19.01 34.77
CA GLY A 69 -12.83 -19.63 33.49
C GLY A 69 -14.06 -18.95 32.87
N ALA A 70 -15.10 -18.66 33.65
CA ALA A 70 -16.29 -17.96 33.18
C ALA A 70 -15.96 -16.54 32.71
N LEU A 71 -15.15 -15.80 33.48
CA LEU A 71 -14.69 -14.45 33.09
C LEU A 71 -13.91 -14.48 31.78
N GLY A 72 -12.97 -15.42 31.63
CA GLY A 72 -12.20 -15.61 30.40
C GLY A 72 -13.09 -15.90 29.20
N PHE A 73 -14.11 -16.76 29.36
CA PHE A 73 -15.06 -17.06 28.29
C PHE A 73 -15.87 -15.83 27.86
N LEU A 74 -16.35 -15.03 28.82
CA LEU A 74 -17.07 -13.79 28.54
C LEU A 74 -16.18 -12.78 27.79
N LEU A 75 -14.90 -12.65 28.17
CA LEU A 75 -13.93 -11.81 27.45
C LEU A 75 -13.73 -12.28 26.01
N CYS A 76 -13.62 -13.58 25.75
CA CYS A 76 -13.53 -14.12 24.41
C CYS A 76 -14.79 -13.82 23.59
N ALA A 77 -15.98 -14.05 24.14
CA ALA A 77 -17.24 -13.77 23.46
C ALA A 77 -17.38 -12.28 23.09
N ALA A 78 -17.05 -11.38 24.03
CA ALA A 78 -17.02 -9.94 23.78
C ALA A 78 -16.02 -9.56 22.69
N SER A 79 -14.82 -10.15 22.71
CA SER A 79 -13.79 -9.93 21.70
C SER A 79 -14.25 -10.34 20.31
N TRP A 80 -14.88 -11.51 20.19
CA TRP A 80 -15.42 -11.99 18.91
C TRP A 80 -16.51 -11.08 18.37
N GLY A 81 -17.43 -10.62 19.25
CA GLY A 81 -18.44 -9.62 18.87
C GLY A 81 -17.84 -8.33 18.34
N ALA A 82 -16.81 -7.82 19.03
CA ALA A 82 -16.11 -6.60 18.60
C ALA A 82 -15.35 -6.80 17.27
N ILE A 83 -14.61 -7.90 17.10
CA ILE A 83 -13.90 -8.22 15.85
C ILE A 83 -14.90 -8.40 14.69
N ALA A 84 -16.00 -9.13 14.91
CA ALA A 84 -17.02 -9.32 13.89
C ALA A 84 -17.68 -8.00 13.49
N PHE A 85 -18.00 -7.13 14.45
CA PHE A 85 -18.54 -5.81 14.16
C PHE A 85 -17.58 -4.96 13.32
N TYR A 86 -16.30 -4.93 13.71
CA TYR A 86 -15.26 -4.23 12.94
C TYR A 86 -15.12 -4.77 11.51
N TYR A 87 -15.20 -6.11 11.34
CA TYR A 87 -15.17 -6.73 10.02
C TYR A 87 -16.35 -6.26 9.15
N PHE A 88 -17.56 -6.16 9.70
CA PHE A 88 -18.71 -5.65 8.96
C PHE A 88 -18.61 -4.14 8.70
N GLU A 89 -18.06 -3.35 9.61
CA GLU A 89 -17.79 -1.92 9.36
C GLU A 89 -16.84 -1.70 8.18
N SER A 90 -15.93 -2.65 7.91
CA SER A 90 -14.99 -2.52 6.78
C SER A 90 -15.67 -2.50 5.39
N THR A 91 -16.96 -2.86 5.29
CA THR A 91 -17.75 -2.69 4.07
C THR A 91 -17.96 -1.22 3.71
N ALA A 92 -17.84 -0.29 4.66
CA ALA A 92 -17.89 1.15 4.41
C ALA A 92 -16.81 1.62 3.45
N ALA A 93 -15.70 0.88 3.33
CA ALA A 93 -14.61 1.16 2.39
C ALA A 93 -15.10 1.31 0.94
N GLN A 94 -16.15 0.60 0.53
CA GLN A 94 -16.76 0.76 -0.79
C GLN A 94 -17.21 2.20 -1.03
N LYS A 95 -17.96 2.77 -0.06
CA LYS A 95 -18.47 4.13 -0.15
C LYS A 95 -17.34 5.16 -0.02
N GLU A 96 -16.41 4.93 0.91
CA GLU A 96 -15.28 5.83 1.17
C GLU A 96 -14.39 5.96 -0.08
N VAL A 97 -14.11 4.85 -0.75
CA VAL A 97 -13.34 4.82 -2.00
C VAL A 97 -14.04 5.59 -3.12
N ILE A 98 -15.33 5.34 -3.33
CA ILE A 98 -16.09 6.03 -4.39
C ILE A 98 -16.19 7.52 -4.09
N SER A 99 -16.48 7.90 -2.84
CA SER A 99 -16.53 9.32 -2.44
C SER A 99 -15.21 10.04 -2.66
N GLY A 100 -14.08 9.41 -2.29
CA GLY A 100 -12.75 9.99 -2.51
C GLY A 100 -12.40 10.15 -4.00
N LEU A 101 -12.84 9.22 -4.84
CA LEU A 101 -12.69 9.32 -6.29
C LEU A 101 -13.59 10.42 -6.87
N GLU A 102 -14.85 10.52 -6.47
CA GLU A 102 -15.77 11.56 -6.92
C GLU A 102 -15.31 12.96 -6.50
N GLU A 103 -14.82 13.12 -5.27
CA GLU A 103 -14.24 14.38 -4.80
C GLU A 103 -13.02 14.79 -5.63
N GLY A 104 -12.12 13.86 -5.93
CA GLY A 104 -10.87 14.13 -6.64
C GLY A 104 -11.03 14.24 -8.16
N LEU A 105 -11.79 13.37 -8.78
CA LEU A 105 -11.95 13.30 -10.24
C LEU A 105 -13.18 14.07 -10.76
N GLY A 106 -14.15 14.30 -9.88
CA GLY A 106 -15.44 14.93 -10.18
C GLY A 106 -16.58 13.91 -10.23
N GLU A 107 -17.78 14.38 -9.89
CA GLU A 107 -18.99 13.56 -10.00
C GLU A 107 -19.14 13.00 -11.42
N GLY A 108 -19.54 11.73 -11.52
CA GLY A 108 -19.72 11.06 -12.81
C GLY A 108 -18.42 10.77 -13.56
N PHE A 109 -17.24 10.82 -12.91
CA PHE A 109 -15.94 10.52 -13.53
C PHE A 109 -15.94 9.19 -14.31
N GLN A 110 -16.75 8.21 -13.88
CA GLN A 110 -16.88 6.93 -14.56
C GLN A 110 -17.38 7.04 -16.01
N ASN A 111 -18.15 8.09 -16.34
CA ASN A 111 -18.60 8.36 -17.72
C ASN A 111 -17.45 8.82 -18.64
N GLN A 112 -16.33 9.24 -18.06
CA GLN A 112 -15.12 9.63 -18.80
C GLN A 112 -14.21 8.43 -19.11
N ILE A 113 -14.49 7.27 -18.51
CA ILE A 113 -13.74 6.02 -18.70
C ILE A 113 -14.21 5.37 -20.01
N ASN A 114 -13.25 4.85 -20.78
CA ASN A 114 -13.53 4.06 -21.99
C ASN A 114 -14.50 2.93 -21.66
N GLU A 115 -15.53 2.75 -22.47
CA GLU A 115 -16.61 1.80 -22.20
C GLU A 115 -16.11 0.35 -22.10
N ALA A 116 -15.16 -0.04 -22.94
CA ALA A 116 -14.59 -1.39 -22.91
C ALA A 116 -13.83 -1.68 -21.59
N LEU A 117 -13.21 -0.66 -20.97
CA LEU A 117 -12.59 -0.79 -19.66
C LEU A 117 -13.66 -0.85 -18.55
N ARG A 118 -14.67 0.02 -18.65
CA ARG A 118 -15.74 0.11 -17.65
C ARG A 118 -16.56 -1.19 -17.54
N GLN A 119 -16.80 -1.87 -18.65
CA GLN A 119 -17.52 -3.15 -18.69
C GLN A 119 -16.77 -4.29 -17.98
N GLN A 120 -15.49 -4.13 -17.70
CA GLN A 120 -14.67 -5.12 -17.01
C GLN A 120 -14.65 -4.95 -15.48
N PHE A 121 -15.21 -3.88 -14.94
CA PHE A 121 -15.13 -3.60 -13.51
C PHE A 121 -15.75 -4.72 -12.67
N ALA A 122 -15.02 -5.12 -11.63
CA ALA A 122 -15.57 -5.99 -10.61
C ALA A 122 -16.37 -5.15 -9.60
N GLU A 123 -17.51 -5.68 -9.18
CA GLU A 123 -18.40 -5.01 -8.21
C GLU A 123 -18.45 -5.75 -6.87
N GLU A 124 -18.14 -7.05 -6.87
CA GLU A 124 -18.22 -7.91 -5.69
C GLU A 124 -16.84 -8.42 -5.27
N PRO A 125 -16.51 -8.34 -3.96
CA PRO A 125 -15.29 -8.90 -3.41
C PRO A 125 -15.12 -10.39 -3.70
N ASP A 126 -13.91 -10.80 -4.03
CA ASP A 126 -13.58 -12.20 -4.26
C ASP A 126 -13.53 -12.98 -2.93
N ARG A 127 -14.65 -13.62 -2.60
CA ARG A 127 -14.79 -14.41 -1.36
C ARG A 127 -13.83 -15.59 -1.28
N ALA A 128 -13.35 -16.10 -2.42
CA ALA A 128 -12.38 -17.18 -2.43
C ALA A 128 -11.00 -16.69 -1.99
N LEU A 129 -10.57 -15.51 -2.48
CA LEU A 129 -9.34 -14.87 -2.03
C LEU A 129 -9.41 -14.49 -0.55
N ILE A 130 -10.53 -13.90 -0.09
CA ILE A 130 -10.72 -13.56 1.33
C ILE A 130 -10.63 -14.81 2.20
N ARG A 131 -11.17 -15.95 1.76
CA ARG A 131 -11.10 -17.23 2.51
C ARG A 131 -9.69 -17.84 2.52
N HIS A 132 -8.91 -17.59 1.46
CA HIS A 132 -7.55 -18.12 1.30
C HIS A 132 -6.53 -16.98 1.13
N PRO A 133 -6.32 -16.13 2.17
CA PRO A 133 -5.60 -14.86 2.06
C PRO A 133 -4.11 -15.00 1.72
N PHE A 134 -3.55 -16.20 1.83
CA PHE A 134 -2.14 -16.49 1.49
C PHE A 134 -1.97 -17.09 0.10
N GLN A 135 -3.04 -17.19 -0.69
CA GLN A 135 -2.98 -17.71 -2.05
C GLN A 135 -2.64 -16.57 -3.02
N HIS A 136 -1.38 -16.50 -3.42
CA HIS A 136 -0.89 -15.44 -4.31
C HIS A 136 -0.80 -15.83 -5.79
N ARG A 137 -1.11 -17.07 -6.16
CA ARG A 137 -1.09 -17.51 -7.55
C ARG A 137 -2.46 -17.38 -8.20
N ASP A 138 -2.48 -16.76 -9.37
CA ASP A 138 -3.67 -16.72 -10.23
C ASP A 138 -3.37 -17.49 -11.53
N PRO A 139 -4.19 -18.48 -11.91
CA PRO A 139 -3.95 -19.31 -13.11
C PRO A 139 -4.04 -18.52 -14.42
N ASN A 140 -4.72 -17.38 -14.43
CA ASN A 140 -4.90 -16.53 -15.60
C ASN A 140 -3.77 -15.49 -15.77
N VAL A 141 -2.85 -15.43 -14.83
CA VAL A 141 -1.72 -14.50 -14.83
C VAL A 141 -0.43 -15.27 -15.10
N GLU A 142 0.30 -14.86 -16.13
CA GLU A 142 1.66 -15.30 -16.36
C GLU A 142 2.60 -14.49 -15.47
N LEU A 143 3.52 -15.17 -14.79
CA LEU A 143 4.53 -14.57 -13.93
C LEU A 143 5.94 -14.89 -14.47
N ILE A 144 6.61 -13.85 -14.96
CA ILE A 144 8.00 -13.90 -15.41
C ILE A 144 8.86 -13.34 -14.26
N ARG A 145 9.78 -14.15 -13.75
CA ARG A 145 10.53 -13.84 -12.53
C ARG A 145 11.95 -13.41 -12.80
N ASN A 146 12.46 -12.56 -11.92
CA ASN A 146 13.88 -12.24 -11.78
C ASN A 146 14.52 -11.68 -13.06
N VAL A 147 13.78 -10.86 -13.81
CA VAL A 147 14.32 -10.10 -14.93
C VAL A 147 15.31 -9.07 -14.40
N HIS A 148 16.49 -9.03 -14.95
CA HIS A 148 17.55 -8.10 -14.55
C HIS A 148 17.28 -6.69 -15.07
N PHE A 149 17.53 -5.70 -14.24
CA PHE A 149 17.60 -4.29 -14.61
C PHE A 149 18.65 -3.57 -13.74
N GLY A 150 19.03 -2.36 -14.13
CA GLY A 150 19.99 -1.54 -13.40
C GLY A 150 21.41 -2.13 -13.33
N ASP A 151 22.29 -1.40 -12.67
CA ASP A 151 23.74 -1.67 -12.69
C ASP A 151 24.21 -2.51 -11.48
N PHE A 152 23.37 -2.66 -10.46
CA PHE A 152 23.72 -3.31 -9.19
C PHE A 152 23.05 -4.68 -9.01
N GLY A 153 22.61 -5.30 -10.11
CA GLY A 153 21.99 -6.63 -10.08
C GLY A 153 20.56 -6.66 -9.57
N GLN A 154 19.87 -5.51 -9.62
CA GLN A 154 18.46 -5.41 -9.27
C GLN A 154 17.62 -6.31 -10.18
N ARG A 155 16.50 -6.78 -9.65
CA ARG A 155 15.58 -7.67 -10.34
C ARG A 155 14.15 -7.21 -10.20
N LEU A 156 13.37 -7.48 -11.23
CA LEU A 156 11.93 -7.26 -11.24
C LEU A 156 11.18 -8.54 -11.65
N ASP A 157 9.91 -8.61 -11.28
CA ASP A 157 8.98 -9.65 -11.74
C ASP A 157 7.88 -9.00 -12.55
N ILE A 158 7.49 -9.66 -13.65
CA ILE A 158 6.44 -9.19 -14.56
C ILE A 158 5.24 -10.11 -14.44
N ARG A 159 4.05 -9.54 -14.22
CA ARG A 159 2.74 -10.20 -14.28
C ARG A 159 1.98 -9.64 -15.45
N ARG A 160 1.46 -10.52 -16.31
CA ARG A 160 0.65 -10.13 -17.47
C ARG A 160 -0.48 -11.14 -17.73
N PRO A 161 -1.48 -10.82 -18.55
CA PRO A 161 -2.46 -11.81 -19.00
C PRO A 161 -1.74 -12.98 -19.66
N ARG A 162 -2.14 -14.20 -19.34
CA ARG A 162 -1.55 -15.42 -19.95
C ARG A 162 -1.77 -15.50 -21.48
N THR A 163 -2.81 -14.88 -21.96
CA THR A 163 -3.21 -14.87 -23.39
C THR A 163 -2.89 -13.55 -24.09
N SER A 164 -1.87 -12.81 -23.61
CA SER A 164 -1.51 -11.53 -24.22
C SER A 164 -0.86 -11.71 -25.59
N GLU A 165 -1.33 -10.92 -26.56
CA GLU A 165 -0.70 -10.84 -27.88
C GLU A 165 0.63 -10.05 -27.81
N PRO A 166 1.64 -10.41 -28.61
CA PRO A 166 2.81 -9.57 -28.81
C PRO A 166 2.38 -8.17 -29.30
N ASN A 167 3.00 -7.13 -28.77
CA ASN A 167 2.71 -5.72 -29.12
C ASN A 167 1.28 -5.24 -28.77
N ALA A 168 0.65 -5.83 -27.76
CA ALA A 168 -0.70 -5.44 -27.32
C ALA A 168 -0.82 -4.01 -26.76
N GLN A 169 0.31 -3.30 -26.55
CA GLN A 169 0.37 -1.93 -26.00
C GLN A 169 -0.40 -1.80 -24.67
N MET A 170 -0.25 -2.81 -23.80
CA MET A 170 -0.92 -2.85 -22.51
C MET A 170 -0.36 -1.77 -21.57
N PRO A 171 -1.20 -1.04 -20.84
CA PRO A 171 -0.73 -0.09 -19.83
C PRO A 171 0.10 -0.78 -18.74
N VAL A 172 1.05 -0.04 -18.16
CA VAL A 172 2.00 -0.58 -17.19
C VAL A 172 1.73 -0.03 -15.79
N LEU A 173 1.72 -0.93 -14.79
CA LEU A 173 1.67 -0.62 -13.37
C LEU A 173 2.98 -1.09 -12.71
N LEU A 174 3.80 -0.16 -12.23
CA LEU A 174 5.00 -0.47 -11.46
C LEU A 174 4.69 -0.41 -9.96
N HIS A 175 4.87 -1.52 -9.27
CA HIS A 175 4.75 -1.63 -7.82
C HIS A 175 6.13 -1.61 -7.15
N ILE A 176 6.30 -0.74 -6.16
CA ILE A 176 7.48 -0.59 -5.31
C ILE A 176 7.11 -1.07 -3.91
N HIS A 177 7.82 -2.08 -3.38
CA HIS A 177 7.48 -2.67 -2.09
C HIS A 177 7.82 -1.74 -0.91
N GLY A 178 7.10 -1.90 0.20
CA GLY A 178 7.38 -1.25 1.48
C GLY A 178 8.47 -1.97 2.28
N GLY A 179 8.55 -1.62 3.58
CA GLY A 179 9.49 -2.24 4.51
C GLY A 179 10.50 -1.24 5.08
N ALA A 180 10.09 -0.02 5.35
CA ALA A 180 10.91 1.03 5.97
C ALA A 180 12.29 1.21 5.29
N TRP A 181 12.38 0.96 3.99
CA TRP A 181 13.60 0.99 3.15
C TRP A 181 14.71 0.03 3.61
N THR A 182 14.49 -0.77 4.65
CA THR A 182 15.48 -1.65 5.30
C THR A 182 15.19 -3.14 5.09
N TYR A 183 13.96 -3.51 4.79
CA TYR A 183 13.53 -4.89 4.54
C TYR A 183 12.44 -4.94 3.44
N GLY A 184 11.98 -6.14 3.14
CA GLY A 184 11.01 -6.38 2.10
C GLY A 184 11.62 -6.89 0.80
N LYS A 185 10.77 -7.43 -0.05
CA LYS A 185 11.13 -7.99 -1.36
C LYS A 185 10.00 -7.75 -2.35
N LYS A 186 10.33 -7.71 -3.63
CA LYS A 186 9.38 -7.59 -4.75
C LYS A 186 8.30 -8.69 -4.80
N ASP A 187 8.45 -9.78 -4.05
CA ASP A 187 7.58 -10.97 -4.10
C ASP A 187 7.08 -11.45 -2.73
N ASP A 188 7.17 -10.64 -1.68
CA ASP A 188 6.73 -11.00 -0.31
C ASP A 188 5.23 -10.70 0.00
N GLY A 189 4.41 -10.58 -1.01
CA GLY A 189 2.94 -10.52 -0.89
C GLY A 189 2.33 -9.14 -1.07
N GLN A 190 3.04 -8.07 -0.68
CA GLN A 190 2.52 -6.71 -0.78
C GLN A 190 2.22 -6.34 -2.24
N GLY A 191 1.03 -5.78 -2.48
CA GLY A 191 0.57 -5.38 -3.81
C GLY A 191 0.26 -6.54 -4.78
N ILE A 192 0.57 -7.80 -4.44
CA ILE A 192 0.30 -8.94 -5.34
C ILE A 192 -1.20 -9.10 -5.65
N PRO A 193 -2.13 -8.96 -4.69
CA PRO A 193 -3.56 -9.02 -4.99
C PRO A 193 -3.99 -7.96 -6.03
N LEU A 194 -3.52 -6.73 -5.90
CA LEU A 194 -3.77 -5.65 -6.86
C LEU A 194 -3.14 -5.96 -8.22
N MET A 195 -1.87 -6.36 -8.26
CA MET A 195 -1.17 -6.66 -9.51
C MET A 195 -1.79 -7.83 -10.27
N ASN A 196 -2.21 -8.90 -9.59
CA ASN A 196 -2.91 -10.01 -10.22
C ASN A 196 -4.27 -9.58 -10.78
N HIS A 197 -4.99 -8.74 -10.03
CA HIS A 197 -6.26 -8.18 -10.48
C HIS A 197 -6.10 -7.36 -11.75
N MET A 198 -5.13 -6.43 -11.77
CA MET A 198 -4.86 -5.57 -12.91
C MET A 198 -4.31 -6.35 -14.11
N ALA A 199 -3.45 -7.35 -13.88
CA ALA A 199 -2.98 -8.22 -14.95
C ALA A 199 -4.13 -8.95 -15.66
N LYS A 200 -5.14 -9.43 -14.94
CA LYS A 200 -6.36 -10.01 -15.55
C LYS A 200 -7.18 -8.98 -16.34
N ARG A 201 -7.01 -7.70 -16.09
CA ARG A 201 -7.65 -6.56 -16.79
C ARG A 201 -6.83 -6.03 -17.96
N GLY A 202 -5.81 -6.76 -18.41
CA GLY A 202 -5.01 -6.36 -19.57
C GLY A 202 -3.90 -5.36 -19.24
N TRP A 203 -3.43 -5.31 -17.99
CA TRP A 203 -2.27 -4.53 -17.60
C TRP A 203 -1.02 -5.40 -17.50
N ILE A 204 0.14 -4.79 -17.75
CA ILE A 204 1.42 -5.36 -17.31
C ILE A 204 1.74 -4.79 -15.94
N CYS A 205 1.86 -5.68 -14.95
CA CYS A 205 2.17 -5.29 -13.58
C CYS A 205 3.58 -5.76 -13.23
N ILE A 206 4.41 -4.82 -12.81
CA ILE A 206 5.82 -5.05 -12.50
C ILE A 206 6.03 -4.82 -11.02
N SER A 207 6.69 -5.74 -10.33
CA SER A 207 7.22 -5.50 -8.98
C SER A 207 8.74 -5.43 -9.04
N SER A 208 9.34 -4.31 -8.63
CA SER A 208 10.79 -4.11 -8.66
C SER A 208 11.41 -4.21 -7.27
N ALA A 209 12.64 -4.74 -7.23
CA ALA A 209 13.51 -4.59 -6.08
C ALA A 209 14.27 -3.25 -6.18
N TYR A 210 14.71 -2.77 -5.04
CA TYR A 210 15.64 -1.65 -4.92
C TYR A 210 16.64 -1.94 -3.80
N ARG A 211 17.80 -1.27 -3.77
CA ARG A 211 18.80 -1.43 -2.70
C ARG A 211 18.21 -1.02 -1.36
N LEU A 212 18.41 -1.85 -0.35
CA LEU A 212 17.90 -1.63 1.00
C LEU A 212 18.99 -1.08 1.91
N SER A 213 18.62 -0.24 2.86
CA SER A 213 19.49 0.17 3.95
C SER A 213 19.70 -0.99 4.97
N PRO A 214 20.84 -1.08 5.65
CA PRO A 214 21.91 -0.11 5.67
C PRO A 214 22.97 -0.28 4.55
N SER A 215 22.86 -1.27 3.67
CA SER A 215 23.80 -1.43 2.54
C SER A 215 23.65 -0.33 1.51
N GLY A 216 22.41 0.03 1.15
CA GLY A 216 22.08 1.26 0.43
C GLY A 216 21.90 2.45 1.37
N THR A 217 22.08 3.65 0.85
CA THR A 217 21.86 4.93 1.54
C THR A 217 21.10 5.84 0.59
N PHE A 218 20.20 6.71 1.08
CA PHE A 218 19.57 7.68 0.20
C PHE A 218 20.66 8.51 -0.53
N PRO A 219 20.57 8.68 -1.86
CA PRO A 219 19.44 8.45 -2.75
C PRO A 219 19.41 7.08 -3.49
N ASP A 220 20.18 6.07 -3.12
CA ASP A 220 20.25 4.78 -3.81
C ASP A 220 18.87 4.18 -4.10
N HIS A 221 17.94 4.28 -3.15
CA HIS A 221 16.58 3.74 -3.26
C HIS A 221 15.81 4.33 -4.44
N ILE A 222 15.81 5.66 -4.58
CA ILE A 222 15.10 6.35 -5.67
C ILE A 222 15.83 6.19 -7.01
N ILE A 223 17.15 6.13 -7.02
CA ILE A 223 17.94 5.87 -8.22
C ILE A 223 17.54 4.52 -8.83
N ASP A 224 17.47 3.47 -8.01
CA ASP A 224 17.07 2.14 -8.48
C ASP A 224 15.63 2.12 -9.01
N CYS A 225 14.71 2.84 -8.37
CA CYS A 225 13.33 2.99 -8.86
C CYS A 225 13.29 3.70 -10.22
N LYS A 226 14.10 4.74 -10.42
CA LYS A 226 14.21 5.43 -11.72
C LYS A 226 14.85 4.54 -12.79
N GLN A 227 15.86 3.75 -12.45
CA GLN A 227 16.42 2.74 -13.36
C GLN A 227 15.36 1.71 -13.79
N ALA A 228 14.44 1.33 -12.91
CA ALA A 228 13.32 0.47 -13.29
C ALA A 228 12.40 1.14 -14.32
N ILE A 229 12.13 2.46 -14.22
CA ILE A 229 11.37 3.19 -15.25
C ILE A 229 12.12 3.21 -16.57
N VAL A 230 13.42 3.50 -16.57
CA VAL A 230 14.24 3.46 -17.81
C VAL A 230 14.16 2.08 -18.46
N TRP A 231 14.32 1.00 -17.67
CA TRP A 231 14.20 -0.36 -18.17
C TRP A 231 12.81 -0.63 -18.78
N ILE A 232 11.73 -0.15 -18.12
CA ILE A 232 10.36 -0.29 -18.66
C ILE A 232 10.24 0.43 -20.00
N LYS A 233 10.67 1.68 -20.07
CA LYS A 233 10.58 2.49 -21.30
C LYS A 233 11.36 1.87 -22.47
N GLU A 234 12.50 1.25 -22.20
CA GLU A 234 13.34 0.66 -23.23
C GLU A 234 12.97 -0.78 -23.61
N GLY A 235 12.37 -1.56 -22.69
CA GLY A 235 12.25 -3.00 -22.87
C GLY A 235 10.85 -3.61 -22.77
N ILE A 236 9.85 -2.88 -22.24
CA ILE A 236 8.55 -3.48 -21.89
C ILE A 236 7.72 -3.89 -23.11
N GLN A 237 7.99 -3.31 -24.29
CA GLN A 237 7.34 -3.71 -25.55
C GLN A 237 7.57 -5.18 -25.87
N ALA A 238 8.73 -5.75 -25.55
CA ALA A 238 9.01 -7.18 -25.73
C ALA A 238 8.06 -8.08 -24.92
N TYR A 239 7.43 -7.53 -23.88
CA TYR A 239 6.45 -8.21 -23.04
C TYR A 239 5.01 -7.81 -23.36
N GLY A 240 4.80 -6.96 -24.38
CA GLY A 240 3.48 -6.48 -24.81
C GLY A 240 3.01 -5.19 -24.11
N GLY A 241 3.89 -4.52 -23.37
CA GLY A 241 3.56 -3.28 -22.64
C GLY A 241 3.75 -2.01 -23.47
N ASN A 242 3.02 -0.97 -23.06
CA ASN A 242 3.15 0.38 -23.59
C ASN A 242 4.21 1.15 -22.76
N PRO A 243 5.36 1.52 -23.32
CA PRO A 243 6.40 2.27 -22.61
C PRO A 243 6.01 3.71 -22.29
N ASP A 244 4.98 4.25 -22.98
CA ASP A 244 4.56 5.64 -22.85
C ASP A 244 3.45 5.83 -21.79
N PHE A 245 2.93 4.73 -21.23
CA PHE A 245 1.92 4.80 -20.18
C PHE A 245 2.28 3.91 -18.98
N ILE A 246 2.81 4.55 -17.95
CA ILE A 246 3.29 3.93 -16.72
C ILE A 246 2.65 4.63 -15.52
N ILE A 247 1.97 3.85 -14.67
CA ILE A 247 1.52 4.30 -13.35
C ILE A 247 2.39 3.63 -12.30
N VAL A 248 2.75 4.37 -11.25
CA VAL A 248 3.53 3.85 -10.13
C VAL A 248 2.68 3.70 -8.88
N THR A 249 2.94 2.66 -8.11
CA THR A 249 2.23 2.38 -6.85
C THR A 249 3.18 1.74 -5.84
N GLY A 250 2.81 1.78 -4.58
CA GLY A 250 3.54 1.12 -3.50
C GLY A 250 2.99 1.50 -2.14
N GLY A 251 3.30 0.71 -1.12
CA GLY A 251 2.85 0.93 0.25
C GLY A 251 3.99 1.35 1.19
N SER A 252 3.72 2.22 2.16
CA SER A 252 4.71 2.63 3.18
C SER A 252 5.95 3.28 2.54
N ALA A 253 7.14 2.72 2.75
CA ALA A 253 8.36 3.12 2.04
C ALA A 253 8.20 3.10 0.50
N GLY A 254 7.42 2.14 -0.04
CA GLY A 254 7.07 2.11 -1.46
C GLY A 254 6.10 3.23 -1.85
N GLY A 255 5.19 3.63 -0.96
CA GLY A 255 4.32 4.81 -1.12
C GLY A 255 5.12 6.11 -1.18
N HIS A 256 6.14 6.25 -0.33
CA HIS A 256 7.12 7.32 -0.41
C HIS A 256 7.85 7.31 -1.76
N LEU A 257 8.49 6.19 -2.13
CA LEU A 257 9.31 6.08 -3.34
C LEU A 257 8.48 6.27 -4.61
N SER A 258 7.25 5.74 -4.68
CA SER A 258 6.35 5.97 -5.82
C SER A 258 5.95 7.43 -5.96
N SER A 259 5.72 8.12 -4.86
CA SER A 259 5.40 9.55 -4.86
C SER A 259 6.60 10.40 -5.27
N LEU A 260 7.78 10.12 -4.70
CA LEU A 260 9.00 10.83 -5.03
C LEU A 260 9.38 10.62 -6.50
N LEU A 261 9.23 9.38 -7.02
CA LEU A 261 9.47 9.06 -8.42
C LEU A 261 8.56 9.88 -9.33
N ALA A 262 7.26 9.93 -9.04
CA ALA A 262 6.28 10.65 -9.85
C ALA A 262 6.45 12.18 -9.85
N LEU A 263 7.06 12.73 -8.80
CA LEU A 263 7.24 14.18 -8.63
C LEU A 263 8.65 14.68 -8.98
N SER A 264 9.63 13.80 -9.16
CA SER A 264 11.03 14.16 -9.38
C SER A 264 11.52 13.84 -10.80
N ASP A 265 10.63 13.97 -11.81
CA ASP A 265 11.06 13.84 -13.20
C ASP A 265 12.16 14.83 -13.52
N GLY A 266 13.21 14.36 -14.25
CA GLY A 266 14.37 15.16 -14.61
C GLY A 266 15.28 15.61 -13.46
N HIS A 267 15.09 15.09 -12.23
CA HIS A 267 15.96 15.43 -11.10
C HIS A 267 17.31 14.71 -11.23
N LYS A 268 18.34 15.46 -11.68
CA LYS A 268 19.65 14.90 -12.07
C LYS A 268 20.36 14.13 -10.94
N ALA A 269 20.25 14.60 -9.69
CA ALA A 269 20.88 13.89 -8.55
C ALA A 269 20.24 12.50 -8.28
N PHE A 270 19.05 12.24 -8.80
CA PHE A 270 18.40 10.93 -8.72
C PHE A 270 18.59 10.07 -9.97
N GLN A 271 19.38 10.55 -10.93
CA GLN A 271 19.65 9.86 -12.21
C GLN A 271 21.14 9.88 -12.58
N PRO A 272 22.09 9.59 -11.64
CA PRO A 272 23.52 9.66 -11.94
C PRO A 272 23.91 8.65 -13.03
N GLY A 273 24.52 9.16 -14.12
CA GLY A 273 24.91 8.34 -15.28
C GLY A 273 23.81 8.07 -16.30
N PHE A 274 22.55 8.50 -16.01
CA PHE A 274 21.42 8.44 -16.94
C PHE A 274 20.53 9.69 -16.86
N GLU A 275 21.14 10.84 -16.64
CA GLU A 275 20.49 12.14 -16.42
C GLU A 275 19.57 12.58 -17.58
N GLU A 276 19.89 12.13 -18.80
CA GLU A 276 19.15 12.47 -20.02
C GLU A 276 18.01 11.48 -20.33
N LYS A 277 17.85 10.43 -19.51
CA LYS A 277 16.78 9.45 -19.70
C LYS A 277 15.46 10.00 -19.14
N ASP A 278 14.40 9.78 -19.89
CA ASP A 278 13.04 10.11 -19.46
C ASP A 278 12.58 9.12 -18.37
N THR A 279 12.24 9.67 -17.19
CA THR A 279 11.68 8.91 -16.07
C THR A 279 10.28 9.39 -15.66
N ALA A 280 9.63 10.19 -16.51
CA ALA A 280 8.26 10.65 -16.29
C ALA A 280 7.27 9.48 -16.28
N VAL A 281 6.26 9.60 -15.42
CA VAL A 281 5.16 8.64 -15.28
C VAL A 281 3.81 9.35 -15.38
N GLN A 282 2.76 8.62 -15.77
CA GLN A 282 1.45 9.18 -16.07
C GLN A 282 0.51 9.22 -14.86
N GLY A 283 0.97 8.78 -13.69
CA GLY A 283 0.23 8.89 -12.44
C GLY A 283 0.84 8.07 -11.31
N ALA A 284 0.33 8.29 -10.09
CA ALA A 284 0.78 7.58 -8.91
C ALA A 284 -0.38 7.18 -8.00
N VAL A 285 -0.25 5.99 -7.38
CA VAL A 285 -1.20 5.45 -6.40
C VAL A 285 -0.44 5.04 -5.13
N PRO A 286 0.03 6.00 -4.31
CA PRO A 286 0.70 5.69 -3.06
C PRO A 286 -0.30 5.27 -1.98
N PHE A 287 0.04 4.19 -1.25
CA PHE A 287 -0.67 3.70 -0.08
C PHE A 287 0.12 4.07 1.18
N TYR A 288 -0.50 4.72 2.13
CA TYR A 288 0.04 5.06 3.46
C TYR A 288 1.54 5.43 3.42
N GLY A 289 1.91 6.30 2.48
CA GLY A 289 3.29 6.75 2.27
C GLY A 289 3.72 7.83 3.28
N ILE A 290 5.04 7.99 3.40
CA ILE A 290 5.64 9.10 4.14
C ILE A 290 6.01 10.19 3.13
N TYR A 291 5.54 11.42 3.33
CA TYR A 291 5.70 12.47 2.33
C TYR A 291 6.60 13.63 2.78
N ASP A 292 6.95 13.65 4.08
CA ASP A 292 7.83 14.64 4.69
C ASP A 292 8.78 13.98 5.69
N PHE A 293 10.07 13.97 5.39
CA PHE A 293 11.10 13.43 6.26
C PHE A 293 11.64 14.46 7.28
N THR A 294 11.25 15.72 7.10
CA THR A 294 11.60 16.80 8.06
C THR A 294 10.55 16.94 9.16
N ASP A 295 9.35 16.38 8.95
CA ASP A 295 8.19 16.51 9.85
C ASP A 295 7.91 17.98 10.26
N GLU A 296 7.97 18.91 9.29
CA GLU A 296 7.79 20.35 9.54
C GLU A 296 6.44 20.68 10.22
N GLU A 297 5.42 19.83 10.02
CA GLU A 297 4.09 20.02 10.60
C GLU A 297 3.89 19.23 11.91
N ASN A 298 4.92 18.52 12.41
CA ASN A 298 4.91 17.71 13.64
C ASN A 298 3.77 16.68 13.67
N HIS A 299 3.61 15.93 12.59
CA HIS A 299 2.59 14.89 12.52
C HIS A 299 2.96 13.63 13.28
N PHE A 300 4.26 13.29 13.38
CA PHE A 300 4.69 12.09 14.06
C PHE A 300 4.67 12.29 15.59
N PRO A 301 3.92 11.43 16.33
CA PRO A 301 3.75 11.60 17.79
C PRO A 301 4.99 11.20 18.60
N HIS A 302 6.02 10.66 17.96
CA HIS A 302 7.27 10.23 18.59
C HIS A 302 8.43 10.21 17.57
N ASP A 303 9.66 10.12 18.07
CA ASP A 303 10.91 10.16 17.28
C ASP A 303 11.28 8.85 16.55
N GLY A 304 10.41 7.85 16.55
CA GLY A 304 10.71 6.54 15.96
C GLY A 304 11.04 6.59 14.47
N MET A 305 10.29 7.39 13.70
CA MET A 305 10.57 7.59 12.27
C MET A 305 11.87 8.36 12.07
N ALA A 306 12.07 9.46 12.79
CA ALA A 306 13.29 10.25 12.70
C ALA A 306 14.55 9.39 12.95
N LYS A 307 14.53 8.53 13.96
CA LYS A 307 15.64 7.59 14.23
C LYS A 307 15.91 6.63 13.08
N ILE A 308 14.86 6.05 12.48
CA ILE A 308 15.05 5.18 11.32
C ILE A 308 15.71 5.94 10.17
N LEU A 309 15.27 7.15 9.90
CA LEU A 309 15.81 8.01 8.86
C LEU A 309 17.28 8.35 9.13
N GLU A 310 17.58 8.86 10.31
CA GLU A 310 18.93 9.29 10.68
C GLU A 310 19.91 8.12 10.76
N ASP A 311 19.55 7.02 11.43
CA ASP A 311 20.46 5.92 11.72
C ASP A 311 20.69 4.99 10.51
N SER A 312 19.63 4.77 9.71
CA SER A 312 19.66 3.71 8.68
C SER A 312 19.62 4.25 7.25
N ILE A 313 18.79 5.27 6.98
CA ILE A 313 18.49 5.71 5.61
C ILE A 313 19.50 6.75 5.14
N PHE A 314 19.74 7.79 5.94
CA PHE A 314 20.66 8.87 5.61
C PHE A 314 22.05 8.71 6.26
N LYS A 315 22.13 8.04 7.41
CA LYS A 315 23.33 7.91 8.25
C LYS A 315 23.91 9.26 8.64
N MET A 316 23.03 10.23 8.85
CA MET A 316 23.31 11.58 9.32
C MET A 316 22.11 12.13 10.07
N ALA A 317 22.37 13.06 11.00
CA ALA A 317 21.32 13.75 11.73
C ALA A 317 20.54 14.71 10.82
N LEU A 318 19.24 14.88 11.08
CA LEU A 318 18.41 15.89 10.41
C LEU A 318 18.96 17.30 10.66
N ILE A 319 19.28 17.58 11.93
CA ILE A 319 19.81 18.90 12.33
C ILE A 319 21.13 19.19 11.61
N GLY A 320 21.14 20.27 10.83
CA GLY A 320 22.28 20.69 10.01
C GLY A 320 22.35 20.04 8.62
N ASN A 321 21.41 19.13 8.30
CA ASN A 321 21.31 18.45 6.99
C ASN A 321 19.89 18.52 6.43
N GLU A 322 19.09 19.50 6.84
CA GLU A 322 17.65 19.61 6.52
C GLU A 322 17.39 19.57 5.01
N GLN A 323 18.31 20.13 4.21
CA GLN A 323 18.18 20.17 2.75
C GLN A 323 18.16 18.75 2.13
N VAL A 324 18.98 17.83 2.65
CA VAL A 324 19.04 16.45 2.16
C VAL A 324 17.73 15.71 2.46
N PHE A 325 17.15 15.95 3.65
CA PHE A 325 15.86 15.37 4.03
C PHE A 325 14.70 15.97 3.23
N LYS A 326 14.76 17.28 2.94
CA LYS A 326 13.79 17.95 2.03
C LYS A 326 13.85 17.37 0.61
N GLU A 327 15.04 17.21 0.06
CA GLU A 327 15.22 16.58 -1.26
C GLU A 327 14.67 15.15 -1.32
N ALA A 328 14.72 14.42 -0.21
CA ALA A 328 14.15 13.09 -0.12
C ALA A 328 12.61 13.08 0.08
N SER A 329 12.00 14.20 0.39
CA SER A 329 10.58 14.29 0.78
C SER A 329 9.70 14.68 -0.41
N PRO A 330 8.74 13.83 -0.84
CA PRO A 330 7.86 14.09 -1.97
C PRO A 330 7.17 15.46 -1.94
N ARG A 331 6.78 15.95 -0.75
CA ARG A 331 6.07 17.24 -0.61
C ARG A 331 6.82 18.45 -1.20
N PHE A 332 8.17 18.43 -1.16
CA PHE A 332 8.97 19.55 -1.68
C PHE A 332 9.18 19.50 -3.19
N HIS A 333 8.78 18.41 -3.85
CA HIS A 333 8.81 18.27 -5.31
C HIS A 333 7.46 18.53 -5.98
N ILE A 334 6.41 18.86 -5.20
CA ILE A 334 5.10 19.18 -5.77
C ILE A 334 5.21 20.40 -6.70
N SER A 335 4.74 20.25 -7.92
CA SER A 335 4.69 21.31 -8.95
C SER A 335 3.37 21.29 -9.70
N GLU A 336 3.13 22.28 -10.52
CA GLU A 336 1.96 22.32 -11.42
C GLU A 336 1.91 21.11 -12.37
N LYS A 337 3.08 20.52 -12.67
CA LYS A 337 3.24 19.35 -13.56
C LYS A 337 3.06 18.02 -12.87
N ALA A 338 2.81 17.99 -11.54
CA ALA A 338 2.59 16.74 -10.84
C ALA A 338 1.47 15.93 -11.52
N PRO A 339 1.70 14.66 -11.88
CA PRO A 339 0.71 13.85 -12.60
C PRO A 339 -0.52 13.57 -11.73
N PRO A 340 -1.58 12.92 -12.26
CA PRO A 340 -2.70 12.47 -11.45
C PRO A 340 -2.28 11.58 -10.28
N PHE A 341 -2.84 11.81 -9.09
CA PHE A 341 -2.59 11.02 -7.88
C PHE A 341 -3.88 10.44 -7.32
N MET A 342 -3.80 9.19 -6.80
CA MET A 342 -4.77 8.63 -5.88
C MET A 342 -4.05 8.20 -4.60
N ILE A 343 -4.18 8.99 -3.54
CA ILE A 343 -3.54 8.76 -2.24
C ILE A 343 -4.51 7.97 -1.36
N ILE A 344 -4.04 6.88 -0.74
CA ILE A 344 -4.88 5.99 0.08
C ILE A 344 -4.27 5.86 1.46
N GLN A 345 -5.06 6.14 2.52
CA GLN A 345 -4.60 6.15 3.90
C GLN A 345 -5.65 5.59 4.86
N GLY A 346 -5.21 4.85 5.86
CA GLY A 346 -6.05 4.37 6.96
C GLY A 346 -6.07 5.33 8.14
N THR A 347 -7.24 5.49 8.80
CA THR A 347 -7.34 6.37 9.99
C THR A 347 -6.77 5.77 11.25
N HIS A 348 -6.58 4.45 11.31
CA HIS A 348 -5.98 3.74 12.44
C HIS A 348 -4.54 3.28 12.17
N ASP A 349 -3.90 3.89 11.17
CA ASP A 349 -2.49 3.65 10.88
C ASP A 349 -1.62 4.11 12.06
N SER A 350 -1.04 3.14 12.78
CA SER A 350 -0.22 3.41 13.96
C SER A 350 1.25 3.65 13.63
N LEU A 351 1.66 3.56 12.37
CA LEU A 351 3.03 3.78 11.93
C LEU A 351 3.21 5.09 11.17
N VAL A 352 2.24 5.47 10.33
CA VAL A 352 2.26 6.69 9.53
C VAL A 352 0.98 7.49 9.81
N PRO A 353 1.08 8.65 10.44
CA PRO A 353 -0.08 9.47 10.80
C PRO A 353 -0.91 9.86 9.58
N VAL A 354 -2.23 9.77 9.71
CA VAL A 354 -3.19 10.12 8.64
C VAL A 354 -3.06 11.60 8.22
N GLU A 355 -2.66 12.46 9.14
CA GLU A 355 -2.42 13.89 8.95
C GLU A 355 -1.38 14.16 7.87
N SER A 356 -0.34 13.32 7.77
CA SER A 356 0.69 13.42 6.72
C SER A 356 0.09 13.26 5.33
N SER A 357 -0.81 12.29 5.13
CA SER A 357 -1.49 12.08 3.85
C SER A 357 -2.53 13.17 3.55
N ARG A 358 -3.23 13.67 4.57
CA ARG A 358 -4.16 14.80 4.44
C ARG A 358 -3.43 16.07 3.97
N SER A 359 -2.32 16.42 4.62
CA SER A 359 -1.51 17.58 4.25
C SER A 359 -0.96 17.42 2.82
N PHE A 360 -0.36 16.27 2.50
CA PHE A 360 0.19 16.02 1.17
C PHE A 360 -0.86 16.09 0.06
N SER A 361 -2.04 15.49 0.28
CA SER A 361 -3.13 15.52 -0.70
C SER A 361 -3.66 16.94 -0.93
N LYS A 362 -3.77 17.74 0.15
CA LYS A 362 -4.15 19.14 0.07
C LYS A 362 -3.16 19.96 -0.74
N MET A 363 -1.86 19.84 -0.44
CA MET A 363 -0.79 20.56 -1.18
C MET A 363 -0.79 20.19 -2.67
N LEU A 364 -0.98 18.89 -3.00
CA LEU A 364 -1.10 18.46 -4.40
C LEU A 364 -2.31 19.10 -5.10
N ARG A 365 -3.50 19.09 -4.46
CA ARG A 365 -4.71 19.70 -5.00
C ARG A 365 -4.58 21.20 -5.24
N GLU A 366 -3.84 21.89 -4.38
CA GLU A 366 -3.60 23.34 -4.48
C GLU A 366 -2.63 23.69 -5.60
N LYS A 367 -1.68 22.84 -5.92
CA LYS A 367 -0.57 23.18 -6.83
C LYS A 367 -0.62 22.46 -8.18
N SER A 368 -1.05 21.20 -8.24
CA SER A 368 -1.11 20.45 -9.49
C SER A 368 -2.26 20.90 -10.38
N THR A 369 -2.02 20.95 -11.70
CA THR A 369 -3.08 21.13 -12.71
C THR A 369 -3.85 19.83 -12.99
N HIS A 370 -3.37 18.70 -12.51
CA HIS A 370 -3.99 17.39 -12.68
C HIS A 370 -4.87 17.01 -11.48
N LYS A 371 -5.71 16.01 -11.70
CA LYS A 371 -6.65 15.53 -10.70
C LYS A 371 -5.97 14.76 -9.58
N VAL A 372 -6.42 15.00 -8.33
CA VAL A 372 -5.91 14.34 -7.12
C VAL A 372 -7.07 13.78 -6.32
N ALA A 373 -7.16 12.45 -6.26
CA ALA A 373 -8.08 11.72 -5.39
C ALA A 373 -7.40 11.41 -4.05
N TYR A 374 -8.12 11.56 -2.96
CA TYR A 374 -7.70 11.14 -1.64
C TYR A 374 -8.76 10.22 -1.05
N VAL A 375 -8.34 9.04 -0.65
CA VAL A 375 -9.20 8.02 -0.04
C VAL A 375 -8.75 7.80 1.40
N GLU A 376 -9.60 8.15 2.33
CA GLU A 376 -9.39 7.92 3.75
C GLU A 376 -10.29 6.78 4.21
N LEU A 377 -9.68 5.70 4.72
CA LEU A 377 -10.37 4.48 5.12
C LEU A 377 -10.53 4.44 6.63
N LYS A 378 -11.76 4.55 7.11
CA LYS A 378 -12.06 4.49 8.54
C LYS A 378 -11.62 3.16 9.13
N GLY A 379 -10.86 3.24 10.21
CA GLY A 379 -10.40 2.07 10.95
C GLY A 379 -9.24 1.31 10.31
N ALA A 380 -8.89 1.52 9.05
CA ALA A 380 -7.79 0.78 8.43
C ALA A 380 -6.46 1.03 9.14
N GLN A 381 -5.73 -0.08 9.40
CA GLN A 381 -4.37 -0.05 9.93
C GLN A 381 -3.36 0.09 8.79
N HIS A 382 -2.11 0.43 9.10
CA HIS A 382 -0.98 0.37 8.15
C HIS A 382 -0.92 -0.97 7.41
N ALA A 383 -0.58 -0.98 6.14
CA ALA A 383 -0.45 -2.18 5.30
C ALA A 383 -1.74 -3.03 5.16
N PHE A 384 -2.93 -2.43 5.31
CA PHE A 384 -4.22 -3.12 5.28
C PHE A 384 -4.46 -3.93 3.98
N ASP A 385 -3.77 -3.60 2.90
CA ASP A 385 -3.89 -4.22 1.57
C ASP A 385 -2.99 -5.47 1.37
N VAL A 386 -2.16 -5.82 2.36
CA VAL A 386 -1.30 -7.02 2.31
C VAL A 386 -2.14 -8.29 2.26
N PHE A 387 -3.28 -8.30 2.95
CA PHE A 387 -4.21 -9.42 2.93
C PHE A 387 -5.45 -9.12 2.10
N PRO A 388 -5.94 -10.08 1.30
CA PRO A 388 -7.29 -10.00 0.75
C PRO A 388 -8.33 -9.95 1.87
N SER A 389 -8.99 -8.82 2.02
CA SER A 389 -10.05 -8.55 2.99
C SER A 389 -11.19 -7.81 2.29
N LEU A 390 -12.33 -7.60 2.94
CA LEU A 390 -13.41 -6.78 2.37
C LEU A 390 -12.90 -5.38 2.03
N ARG A 391 -12.13 -4.76 2.93
CA ARG A 391 -11.58 -3.42 2.74
C ARG A 391 -10.62 -3.37 1.56
N SER A 392 -9.62 -4.27 1.53
CA SER A 392 -8.63 -4.30 0.47
C SER A 392 -9.24 -4.61 -0.91
N GLU A 393 -10.30 -5.43 -0.97
CA GLU A 393 -11.03 -5.71 -2.20
C GLU A 393 -11.73 -4.45 -2.75
N TYR A 394 -12.44 -3.70 -1.91
CA TYR A 394 -13.09 -2.45 -2.34
C TYR A 394 -12.06 -1.39 -2.75
N VAL A 395 -10.93 -1.30 -2.04
CA VAL A 395 -9.83 -0.40 -2.43
C VAL A 395 -9.25 -0.80 -3.78
N LYS A 396 -9.03 -2.07 -4.02
CA LYS A 396 -8.56 -2.61 -5.30
C LYS A 396 -9.48 -2.21 -6.47
N PHE A 397 -10.81 -2.26 -6.28
CA PHE A 397 -11.78 -1.80 -7.28
C PHE A 397 -11.74 -0.28 -7.50
N GLY A 398 -11.47 0.48 -6.46
CA GLY A 398 -11.26 1.92 -6.59
C GLY A 398 -9.99 2.25 -7.38
N VAL A 399 -8.90 1.56 -7.08
CA VAL A 399 -7.65 1.69 -7.84
C VAL A 399 -7.86 1.32 -9.30
N GLU A 400 -8.56 0.21 -9.60
CA GLU A 400 -8.93 -0.17 -10.97
C GLU A 400 -9.66 0.99 -11.69
N LYS A 401 -10.64 1.63 -11.04
CA LYS A 401 -11.39 2.76 -11.62
C LYS A 401 -10.49 3.97 -11.88
N PHE A 402 -9.61 4.32 -10.93
CA PHE A 402 -8.65 5.40 -11.10
C PHE A 402 -7.67 5.14 -12.26
N LEU A 403 -7.11 3.93 -12.33
CA LEU A 403 -6.19 3.51 -13.37
C LEU A 403 -6.87 3.53 -14.75
N ALA A 404 -8.10 3.01 -14.85
CA ALA A 404 -8.88 3.03 -16.07
C ALA A 404 -9.25 4.45 -16.50
N TRP A 405 -9.56 5.34 -15.53
CA TRP A 405 -9.82 6.75 -15.82
C TRP A 405 -8.56 7.44 -16.36
N THR A 406 -7.42 7.29 -15.69
CA THR A 406 -6.15 7.89 -16.13
C THR A 406 -5.75 7.40 -17.51
N TYR A 407 -5.87 6.08 -17.76
CA TYR A 407 -5.58 5.51 -19.09
C TYR A 407 -6.54 6.03 -20.17
N SER A 408 -7.81 6.21 -19.83
CA SER A 408 -8.80 6.78 -20.77
C SER A 408 -8.51 8.25 -21.12
N GLN A 409 -7.97 9.04 -20.18
CA GLN A 409 -7.53 10.41 -20.49
C GLN A 409 -6.30 10.40 -21.41
N TYR A 410 -5.33 9.51 -21.13
CA TYR A 410 -4.16 9.34 -22.01
C TYR A 410 -4.58 8.97 -23.44
N LEU A 411 -5.45 7.98 -23.62
CA LEU A 411 -5.92 7.57 -24.95
C LEU A 411 -6.66 8.68 -25.74
N LYS A 412 -7.15 9.71 -25.06
CA LYS A 412 -7.76 10.87 -25.74
C LYS A 412 -6.73 11.93 -26.16
N SER A 413 -5.51 11.87 -25.61
CA SER A 413 -4.45 12.84 -25.85
C SER A 413 -3.46 12.41 -26.92
N VAL A 414 -3.45 11.13 -27.26
CA VAL A 414 -2.65 10.50 -28.33
C VAL A 414 -3.53 10.10 -29.49
#